data_992f6716ad06d44eacdf0a619c6958d3
#
_entry.id   992f6716ad06d44eacdf0a619c6958d3
#
_cell.length_a   1.000
_cell.length_b   1.000
_cell.length_c   1.000
_cell.angle_alpha   90.00
_cell.angle_beta   90.00
_cell.angle_gamma   90.00
#
_symmetry.space_group_name_H-M   'P 1'
#
loop_
_entity.id
_entity.type
_entity.pdbx_description
1 polymer ?
#
loop_
_entity_poly.entity_id
_entity_poly.type
_entity_poly.pdbx_seq_one_letter_code
_entity_poly.pdbx_strand_id
1 'polypeptide(L)'
;MKQKSRREGRFAFRPHLRQTDSYMVENLLEGLNDAQRTAVEHGSGPLLMVAGAGTGKTTLLTRRYARLVHEPGSSTDRVLALTFTEKAAGEMEDRVLQLLSTGAYDFWISTFHGFCQRVLEAHGLDIGLPTQSRLLTSTEGWLLLRRHLSRLPLVYYKPLGNPTKFLRAIMSHISRAKDEGIRPEQYTQFVETVDLGTGEEAETERARLRELAAVYQVYQTLLQEEGYLDFGDLILETLRLFRERPRILKEYREQFRHILVDEFQ
;
A
#
# COMPACT_ATOMS: atom_id res chain seq x y z
N MET A 1 23.46 -21.17 50.65
CA MET A 1 22.99 -21.35 49.26
C MET A 1 23.13 -20.03 48.52
N LYS A 2 24.07 -19.93 47.58
CA LYS A 2 24.46 -18.67 46.89
C LYS A 2 23.64 -18.49 45.64
N GLN A 3 22.82 -17.43 45.57
CA GLN A 3 22.16 -16.96 44.35
C GLN A 3 23.18 -16.27 43.43
N LYS A 4 23.39 -16.83 42.25
CA LYS A 4 24.15 -16.20 41.17
C LYS A 4 23.22 -15.27 40.38
N SER A 5 23.44 -13.96 40.48
CA SER A 5 22.86 -12.95 39.62
C SER A 5 23.45 -13.05 38.20
N ARG A 6 22.64 -13.34 37.23
CA ARG A 6 23.00 -13.17 35.80
C ARG A 6 23.01 -11.67 35.45
N ARG A 7 24.20 -11.15 35.22
CA ARG A 7 24.38 -9.83 34.57
C ARG A 7 24.09 -9.99 33.09
N GLU A 8 23.01 -9.40 32.63
CA GLU A 8 22.77 -9.17 31.20
C GLU A 8 23.76 -8.13 30.69
N GLY A 9 24.68 -8.57 29.84
CA GLY A 9 25.61 -7.70 29.13
C GLY A 9 24.87 -6.93 28.04
N ARG A 10 24.51 -5.68 28.32
CA ARG A 10 24.15 -4.70 27.26
C ARG A 10 25.43 -4.41 26.46
N PHE A 11 25.51 -4.99 25.28
CA PHE A 11 26.45 -4.53 24.25
C PHE A 11 26.03 -3.14 23.84
N ALA A 12 26.66 -2.12 24.43
CA ALA A 12 26.57 -0.75 23.92
C ALA A 12 27.39 -0.68 22.62
N PHE A 13 26.71 -0.72 21.48
CA PHE A 13 27.29 -0.41 20.18
C PHE A 13 27.66 1.08 20.19
N ARG A 14 28.95 1.39 20.33
CA ARG A 14 29.47 2.75 20.14
C ARG A 14 29.71 2.95 18.64
N PRO A 15 29.05 3.90 17.96
CA PRO A 15 29.35 4.18 16.58
C PRO A 15 30.67 4.97 16.48
N HIS A 16 31.72 4.33 16.00
CA HIS A 16 32.87 5.01 15.45
C HIS A 16 32.57 5.39 13.99
N LEU A 17 31.83 6.47 13.76
CA LEU A 17 31.40 6.91 12.44
C LEU A 17 31.51 8.44 12.38
N ARG A 18 32.68 9.00 12.12
CA ARG A 18 32.81 10.44 11.85
C ARG A 18 33.60 10.81 10.59
N GLN A 19 34.41 9.93 10.02
CA GLN A 19 35.15 10.25 8.77
C GLN A 19 34.62 9.53 7.54
N THR A 20 34.10 8.31 7.67
CA THR A 20 33.45 7.55 6.58
C THR A 20 32.12 8.17 6.15
N ASP A 21 31.35 8.74 7.10
CA ASP A 21 30.04 9.33 6.79
C ASP A 21 30.14 10.60 5.92
N SER A 22 31.14 11.46 6.15
CA SER A 22 31.34 12.68 5.36
C SER A 22 31.69 12.34 3.90
N TYR A 23 32.56 11.38 3.68
CA TYR A 23 32.96 10.95 2.34
C TYR A 23 31.82 10.27 1.56
N MET A 24 31.00 9.49 2.25
CA MET A 24 29.82 8.85 1.65
C MET A 24 28.75 9.89 1.26
N VAL A 25 28.49 10.88 2.12
CA VAL A 25 27.54 11.94 1.83
C VAL A 25 27.99 12.82 0.66
N GLU A 26 29.29 13.13 0.54
CA GLU A 26 29.85 13.86 -0.61
C GLU A 26 29.64 13.09 -1.92
N ASN A 27 29.83 11.78 -1.91
CA ASN A 27 29.60 10.91 -3.08
C ASN A 27 28.12 10.88 -3.52
N LEU A 28 27.17 11.02 -2.58
CA LEU A 28 25.74 11.10 -2.90
C LEU A 28 25.34 12.38 -3.64
N LEU A 29 26.16 13.43 -3.56
CA LEU A 29 25.92 14.73 -4.19
C LEU A 29 26.68 14.92 -5.50
N GLU A 30 27.57 14.00 -5.85
CA GLU A 30 28.40 14.10 -7.04
C GLU A 30 27.56 14.07 -8.33
N GLY A 31 27.84 14.99 -9.26
CA GLY A 31 27.15 15.07 -10.55
C GLY A 31 25.72 15.58 -10.50
N LEU A 32 25.24 16.05 -9.33
CA LEU A 32 23.94 16.71 -9.19
C LEU A 32 24.04 18.18 -9.52
N ASN A 33 23.03 18.74 -10.19
CA ASN A 33 22.87 20.18 -10.31
C ASN A 33 22.36 20.78 -8.98
N ASP A 34 22.35 22.12 -8.87
CA ASP A 34 22.01 22.81 -7.61
C ASP A 34 20.60 22.50 -7.11
N ALA A 35 19.61 22.42 -7.99
CA ALA A 35 18.23 22.06 -7.63
C ALA A 35 18.13 20.62 -7.11
N GLN A 36 18.82 19.68 -7.78
CA GLN A 36 18.90 18.29 -7.35
C GLN A 36 19.62 18.14 -6.01
N ARG A 37 20.73 18.87 -5.83
CA ARG A 37 21.48 18.91 -4.57
C ARG A 37 20.60 19.41 -3.45
N THR A 38 19.92 20.55 -3.64
CA THR A 38 18.98 21.11 -2.68
C THR A 38 17.91 20.09 -2.28
N ALA A 39 17.35 19.33 -3.24
CA ALA A 39 16.35 18.32 -2.97
C ALA A 39 16.89 17.11 -2.18
N VAL A 40 18.12 16.65 -2.46
CA VAL A 40 18.77 15.58 -1.67
C VAL A 40 19.11 16.06 -0.27
N GLU A 41 19.54 17.29 -0.10
CA GLU A 41 19.96 17.89 1.17
C GLU A 41 18.79 18.43 2.01
N HIS A 42 17.57 18.51 1.43
CA HIS A 42 16.40 19.03 2.15
C HIS A 42 16.22 18.31 3.49
N GLY A 43 16.07 19.07 4.54
CA GLY A 43 15.90 18.55 5.91
C GLY A 43 14.50 17.98 6.17
N SER A 44 13.91 18.38 7.28
CA SER A 44 12.55 17.98 7.68
C SER A 44 11.47 18.83 6.99
N GLY A 45 10.26 18.27 6.88
CA GLY A 45 9.09 18.92 6.29
C GLY A 45 8.75 18.42 4.89
N PRO A 46 7.63 18.87 4.33
CA PRO A 46 7.17 18.43 3.03
C PRO A 46 8.07 18.95 1.90
N LEU A 47 8.39 18.09 0.95
CA LEU A 47 9.15 18.42 -0.26
C LEU A 47 8.40 17.85 -1.47
N LEU A 48 8.02 18.72 -2.40
CA LEU A 48 7.49 18.33 -3.71
C LEU A 48 8.58 18.55 -4.78
N MET A 49 8.91 17.49 -5.51
CA MET A 49 9.87 17.55 -6.62
C MET A 49 9.10 17.38 -7.94
N VAL A 50 9.06 18.45 -8.74
CA VAL A 50 8.46 18.41 -10.08
C VAL A 50 9.56 18.30 -11.11
N ALA A 51 9.56 17.25 -11.90
CA ALA A 51 10.60 16.97 -12.87
C ALA A 51 10.05 16.22 -14.10
N GLY A 52 10.51 16.58 -15.29
CA GLY A 52 10.13 15.93 -16.54
C GLY A 52 10.57 14.47 -16.65
N ALA A 53 10.10 13.77 -17.66
CA ALA A 53 10.58 12.41 -17.96
C ALA A 53 12.09 12.43 -18.29
N GLY A 54 12.83 11.42 -17.82
CA GLY A 54 14.28 11.30 -18.09
C GLY A 54 15.20 12.26 -17.32
N THR A 55 14.68 13.10 -16.43
CA THR A 55 15.48 14.07 -15.65
C THR A 55 16.16 13.48 -14.42
N GLY A 56 16.04 12.16 -14.20
CA GLY A 56 16.70 11.48 -13.08
C GLY A 56 15.92 11.47 -11.79
N LYS A 57 14.58 11.61 -11.80
CA LYS A 57 13.72 11.54 -10.59
C LYS A 57 14.05 10.37 -9.68
N THR A 58 14.09 9.16 -10.22
CA THR A 58 14.40 7.94 -9.45
C THR A 58 15.81 7.99 -8.86
N THR A 59 16.80 8.48 -9.63
CA THR A 59 18.17 8.67 -9.13
C THR A 59 18.21 9.66 -7.96
N LEU A 60 17.44 10.72 -8.06
CA LEU A 60 17.34 11.71 -7.00
C LEU A 60 16.69 11.12 -5.74
N LEU A 61 15.62 10.35 -5.91
CA LEU A 61 14.92 9.69 -4.82
C LEU A 61 15.80 8.66 -4.09
N THR A 62 16.56 7.84 -4.84
CA THR A 62 17.49 6.86 -4.26
C THR A 62 18.64 7.51 -3.50
N ARG A 63 19.22 8.59 -4.03
CA ARG A 63 20.26 9.36 -3.32
C ARG A 63 19.72 10.03 -2.06
N ARG A 64 18.50 10.59 -2.10
CA ARG A 64 17.83 11.13 -0.93
C ARG A 64 17.56 10.04 0.10
N TYR A 65 17.06 8.87 -0.31
CA TYR A 65 16.87 7.72 0.58
C TYR A 65 18.17 7.34 1.30
N ALA A 66 19.25 7.14 0.53
CA ALA A 66 20.55 6.78 1.09
C ALA A 66 21.07 7.85 2.08
N ARG A 67 20.88 9.15 1.77
CA ARG A 67 21.24 10.23 2.67
C ARG A 67 20.44 10.18 3.98
N LEU A 68 19.11 9.99 3.90
CA LEU A 68 18.22 9.93 5.07
C LEU A 68 18.55 8.74 5.99
N VAL A 69 18.96 7.61 5.43
CA VAL A 69 19.44 6.45 6.20
C VAL A 69 20.71 6.78 6.98
N HIS A 70 21.58 7.64 6.44
CA HIS A 70 22.83 8.07 7.09
C HIS A 70 22.65 9.21 8.10
N GLU A 71 21.45 9.76 8.25
CA GLU A 71 21.21 10.78 9.29
C GLU A 71 21.38 10.19 10.70
N PRO A 72 21.92 10.98 11.65
CA PRO A 72 22.10 10.50 13.03
C PRO A 72 20.80 9.99 13.65
N GLY A 73 20.82 8.71 14.07
CA GLY A 73 19.65 8.05 14.67
C GLY A 73 18.58 7.62 13.66
N SER A 74 18.92 7.59 12.37
CA SER A 74 18.14 6.97 11.29
C SER A 74 18.67 5.58 10.94
N SER A 75 17.92 4.83 10.18
CA SER A 75 18.23 3.49 9.68
C SER A 75 17.25 3.14 8.56
N THR A 76 17.46 2.03 7.86
CA THR A 76 16.61 1.62 6.72
C THR A 76 15.15 1.37 7.11
N ASP A 77 14.90 0.96 8.36
CA ASP A 77 13.56 0.76 8.91
C ASP A 77 12.83 2.07 9.30
N ARG A 78 13.53 3.23 9.23
CA ARG A 78 12.98 4.56 9.51
C ARG A 78 12.57 5.34 8.27
N VAL A 79 12.92 4.82 7.09
CA VAL A 79 12.63 5.47 5.80
C VAL A 79 11.72 4.55 4.98
N LEU A 80 10.49 4.99 4.74
CA LEU A 80 9.54 4.34 3.85
C LEU A 80 9.64 4.95 2.46
N ALA A 81 9.82 4.12 1.42
CA ALA A 81 9.75 4.56 0.04
C ALA A 81 8.67 3.77 -0.72
N LEU A 82 7.74 4.50 -1.33
CA LEU A 82 6.60 3.94 -2.05
C LEU A 82 6.70 4.27 -3.54
N THR A 83 6.51 3.25 -4.38
CA THR A 83 6.48 3.37 -5.84
C THR A 83 5.17 2.81 -6.40
N PHE A 84 4.96 2.96 -7.71
CA PHE A 84 3.75 2.45 -8.34
C PHE A 84 3.84 0.98 -8.77
N THR A 85 5.04 0.50 -9.14
CA THR A 85 5.22 -0.87 -9.65
C THR A 85 6.28 -1.66 -8.88
N GLU A 86 6.10 -2.98 -8.79
CA GLU A 86 7.08 -3.89 -8.18
C GLU A 86 8.46 -3.79 -8.85
N LYS A 87 8.47 -3.61 -10.18
CA LYS A 87 9.70 -3.40 -10.93
C LYS A 87 10.42 -2.12 -10.47
N ALA A 88 9.69 -1.01 -10.30
CA ALA A 88 10.29 0.24 -9.84
C ALA A 88 10.78 0.14 -8.39
N ALA A 89 10.06 -0.59 -7.53
CA ALA A 89 10.48 -0.86 -6.17
C ALA A 89 11.80 -1.66 -6.14
N GLY A 90 11.90 -2.75 -6.89
CA GLY A 90 13.13 -3.55 -6.99
C GLY A 90 14.32 -2.76 -7.58
N GLU A 91 14.09 -2.00 -8.66
CA GLU A 91 15.15 -1.13 -9.24
C GLU A 91 15.61 -0.04 -8.24
N MET A 92 14.69 0.48 -7.43
CA MET A 92 15.03 1.46 -6.40
C MET A 92 15.84 0.81 -5.28
N GLU A 93 15.45 -0.37 -4.82
CA GLU A 93 16.18 -1.13 -3.80
C GLU A 93 17.60 -1.47 -4.25
N ASP A 94 17.78 -1.99 -5.46
CA ASP A 94 19.10 -2.29 -6.04
C ASP A 94 20.01 -1.05 -6.07
N ARG A 95 19.48 0.09 -6.49
CA ARG A 95 20.23 1.35 -6.54
C ARG A 95 20.58 1.88 -5.15
N VAL A 96 19.66 1.77 -4.20
CA VAL A 96 19.91 2.16 -2.80
C VAL A 96 20.99 1.25 -2.20
N LEU A 97 20.91 -0.06 -2.44
CA LEU A 97 21.92 -1.02 -1.98
C LEU A 97 23.33 -0.72 -2.51
N GLN A 98 23.44 -0.25 -3.77
CA GLN A 98 24.72 0.18 -4.35
C GLN A 98 25.28 1.46 -3.69
N LEU A 99 24.42 2.32 -3.15
CA LEU A 99 24.80 3.56 -2.49
C LEU A 99 25.14 3.38 -1.01
N LEU A 100 24.65 2.29 -0.40
CA LEU A 100 24.93 1.96 0.99
C LEU A 100 26.15 1.03 1.07
N SER A 101 26.89 1.12 2.16
CA SER A 101 27.96 0.15 2.44
C SER A 101 27.40 -1.24 2.66
N THR A 102 28.21 -2.28 2.39
CA THR A 102 27.83 -3.68 2.55
C THR A 102 27.23 -4.00 3.92
N GLY A 103 26.01 -4.53 3.94
CA GLY A 103 25.28 -4.92 5.16
C GLY A 103 24.02 -5.70 4.81
N ALA A 104 23.44 -6.35 5.80
CA ALA A 104 22.09 -6.90 5.69
C ALA A 104 21.09 -5.79 6.07
N TYR A 105 20.28 -5.37 5.13
CA TYR A 105 19.30 -4.30 5.33
C TYR A 105 17.89 -4.86 5.19
N ASP A 106 16.99 -4.42 6.06
CA ASP A 106 15.55 -4.59 5.92
C ASP A 106 14.97 -3.28 5.39
N PHE A 107 14.77 -3.23 4.07
CA PHE A 107 14.23 -2.05 3.42
C PHE A 107 12.71 -2.00 3.51
N TRP A 108 12.19 -0.78 3.65
CA TRP A 108 10.80 -0.45 3.43
C TRP A 108 10.65 0.30 2.10
N ILE A 109 11.06 -0.39 1.03
CA ILE A 109 10.91 0.08 -0.36
C ILE A 109 9.94 -0.89 -1.03
N SER A 110 8.76 -0.42 -1.42
CA SER A 110 7.71 -1.28 -1.97
C SER A 110 6.68 -0.49 -2.76
N THR A 111 5.72 -1.17 -3.35
CA THR A 111 4.49 -0.56 -3.83
C THR A 111 3.56 -0.22 -2.66
N PHE A 112 2.51 0.59 -2.89
CA PHE A 112 1.45 0.81 -1.90
C PHE A 112 0.80 -0.50 -1.47
N HIS A 113 0.54 -1.40 -2.42
CA HIS A 113 -0.03 -2.73 -2.12
C HIS A 113 0.95 -3.60 -1.32
N GLY A 114 2.23 -3.60 -1.68
CA GLY A 114 3.27 -4.34 -0.95
C GLY A 114 3.42 -3.84 0.50
N PHE A 115 3.38 -2.53 0.72
CA PHE A 115 3.33 -1.94 2.07
C PHE A 115 2.10 -2.41 2.84
N CYS A 116 0.90 -2.30 2.25
CA CYS A 116 -0.34 -2.74 2.88
C CYS A 116 -0.31 -4.23 3.20
N GLN A 117 0.18 -5.06 2.28
CA GLN A 117 0.32 -6.49 2.50
C GLN A 117 1.22 -6.78 3.71
N ARG A 118 2.40 -6.17 3.79
CA ARG A 118 3.33 -6.33 4.92
C ARG A 118 2.72 -5.90 6.25
N VAL A 119 1.95 -4.81 6.26
CA VAL A 119 1.21 -4.34 7.44
C VAL A 119 0.15 -5.36 7.87
N LEU A 120 -0.62 -5.89 6.92
CA LEU A 120 -1.69 -6.87 7.21
C LEU A 120 -1.13 -8.24 7.60
N GLU A 121 0.00 -8.68 7.07
CA GLU A 121 0.70 -9.89 7.50
C GLU A 121 1.13 -9.79 8.98
N ALA A 122 1.54 -8.60 9.43
CA ALA A 122 1.95 -8.37 10.81
C ALA A 122 0.77 -8.20 11.77
N HIS A 123 -0.32 -7.55 11.34
CA HIS A 123 -1.38 -7.06 12.22
C HIS A 123 -2.81 -7.42 11.77
N GLY A 124 -2.98 -8.20 10.71
CA GLY A 124 -4.33 -8.54 10.19
C GLY A 124 -5.20 -9.27 11.21
N LEU A 125 -4.59 -10.07 12.10
CA LEU A 125 -5.31 -10.73 13.20
C LEU A 125 -5.99 -9.76 14.16
N ASP A 126 -5.43 -8.57 14.37
CA ASP A 126 -5.99 -7.55 15.25
C ASP A 126 -7.35 -7.02 14.78
N ILE A 127 -7.68 -7.23 13.52
CA ILE A 127 -8.97 -6.87 12.90
C ILE A 127 -9.75 -8.10 12.40
N GLY A 128 -9.34 -9.30 12.82
CA GLY A 128 -10.05 -10.54 12.51
C GLY A 128 -9.80 -11.11 11.12
N LEU A 129 -8.75 -10.68 10.41
CA LEU A 129 -8.34 -11.32 9.17
C LEU A 129 -7.66 -12.67 9.46
N PRO A 130 -7.82 -13.68 8.59
CA PRO A 130 -7.10 -14.94 8.72
C PRO A 130 -5.58 -14.75 8.68
N THR A 131 -4.85 -15.60 9.41
CA THR A 131 -3.37 -15.56 9.49
C THR A 131 -2.69 -15.74 8.12
N GLN A 132 -3.36 -16.39 7.18
CA GLN A 132 -2.88 -16.65 5.83
C GLN A 132 -4.02 -16.37 4.84
N SER A 133 -4.25 -15.09 4.56
CA SER A 133 -5.16 -14.71 3.48
C SER A 133 -4.43 -14.86 2.14
N ARG A 134 -5.05 -15.58 1.21
CA ARG A 134 -4.52 -15.70 -0.15
C ARG A 134 -4.96 -14.48 -0.97
N LEU A 135 -3.99 -13.83 -1.62
CA LEU A 135 -4.28 -12.72 -2.52
C LEU A 135 -4.75 -13.25 -3.88
N LEU A 136 -5.94 -12.84 -4.31
CA LEU A 136 -6.49 -13.18 -5.61
C LEU A 136 -6.11 -12.16 -6.68
N THR A 137 -5.72 -12.68 -7.83
CA THR A 137 -5.62 -11.87 -9.06
C THR A 137 -7.02 -11.53 -9.59
N SER A 138 -7.12 -10.53 -10.46
CA SER A 138 -8.39 -10.17 -11.12
C SER A 138 -9.02 -11.34 -11.89
N THR A 139 -8.20 -12.24 -12.44
CA THR A 139 -8.68 -13.44 -13.13
C THR A 139 -9.26 -14.47 -12.15
N GLU A 140 -8.62 -14.70 -11.02
CA GLU A 140 -9.11 -15.60 -9.97
C GLU A 140 -10.39 -15.08 -9.34
N GLY A 141 -10.48 -13.76 -9.09
CA GLY A 141 -11.71 -13.13 -8.62
C GLY A 141 -12.87 -13.28 -9.61
N TRP A 142 -12.60 -13.13 -10.93
CA TRP A 142 -13.61 -13.42 -11.95
C TRP A 142 -14.06 -14.90 -11.94
N LEU A 143 -13.11 -15.84 -11.76
CA LEU A 143 -13.42 -17.27 -11.63
C LEU A 143 -14.24 -17.54 -10.38
N LEU A 144 -13.96 -16.86 -9.26
CA LEU A 144 -14.74 -16.95 -8.04
C LEU A 144 -16.19 -16.52 -8.27
N LEU A 145 -16.43 -15.33 -8.83
CA LEU A 145 -17.78 -14.88 -9.17
C LEU A 145 -18.49 -15.81 -10.14
N ARG A 146 -17.79 -16.31 -11.17
CA ARG A 146 -18.37 -17.25 -12.13
C ARG A 146 -18.78 -18.56 -11.46
N ARG A 147 -17.99 -19.09 -10.54
CA ARG A 147 -18.28 -20.32 -9.77
C ARG A 147 -19.54 -20.14 -8.94
N HIS A 148 -19.71 -18.97 -8.35
CA HIS A 148 -20.84 -18.64 -7.47
C HIS A 148 -21.93 -17.81 -8.15
N LEU A 149 -22.08 -17.92 -9.48
CA LEU A 149 -23.02 -17.13 -10.26
C LEU A 149 -24.48 -17.24 -9.77
N SER A 150 -24.86 -18.38 -9.19
CA SER A 150 -26.19 -18.59 -8.62
C SER A 150 -26.43 -17.80 -7.32
N ARG A 151 -25.39 -17.40 -6.61
CA ARG A 151 -25.47 -16.56 -5.38
C ARG A 151 -25.55 -15.09 -5.69
N LEU A 152 -25.19 -14.68 -6.93
CA LEU A 152 -25.19 -13.27 -7.32
C LEU A 152 -26.63 -12.83 -7.62
N PRO A 153 -27.13 -11.74 -6.98
CA PRO A 153 -28.46 -11.20 -7.19
C PRO A 153 -28.51 -10.40 -8.51
N LEU A 154 -28.24 -11.07 -9.63
CA LEU A 154 -28.14 -10.49 -10.96
C LEU A 154 -29.46 -10.70 -11.74
N VAL A 155 -30.06 -9.62 -12.19
CA VAL A 155 -31.23 -9.58 -13.09
C VAL A 155 -30.86 -8.90 -14.39
N TYR A 156 -30.58 -7.59 -14.37
CA TYR A 156 -30.19 -6.81 -15.53
C TYR A 156 -28.81 -7.25 -16.09
N TYR A 157 -27.85 -7.47 -15.19
CA TYR A 157 -26.50 -7.87 -15.58
C TYR A 157 -26.31 -9.37 -15.84
N LYS A 158 -27.42 -10.12 -15.97
CA LYS A 158 -27.41 -11.57 -16.26
C LYS A 158 -28.26 -11.89 -17.52
N PRO A 159 -27.84 -11.48 -18.72
CA PRO A 159 -28.59 -11.78 -19.94
C PRO A 159 -28.68 -13.28 -20.20
N LEU A 160 -29.85 -13.75 -20.65
CA LEU A 160 -30.17 -15.17 -20.86
C LEU A 160 -29.18 -15.90 -21.78
N GLY A 161 -28.68 -15.23 -22.83
CA GLY A 161 -27.76 -15.83 -23.80
C GLY A 161 -26.31 -15.92 -23.33
N ASN A 162 -25.89 -15.06 -22.37
CA ASN A 162 -24.54 -15.04 -21.83
C ASN A 162 -24.55 -14.50 -20.37
N PRO A 163 -24.80 -15.36 -19.40
CA PRO A 163 -24.95 -14.95 -18.00
C PRO A 163 -23.67 -14.35 -17.37
N THR A 164 -22.51 -14.53 -18.00
CA THR A 164 -21.23 -14.03 -17.47
C THR A 164 -20.75 -12.76 -18.19
N LYS A 165 -21.53 -12.26 -19.16
CA LYS A 165 -21.15 -11.11 -20.03
C LYS A 165 -20.61 -9.91 -19.23
N PHE A 166 -21.28 -9.55 -18.15
CA PHE A 166 -20.97 -8.35 -17.39
C PHE A 166 -20.05 -8.57 -16.18
N LEU A 167 -19.67 -9.81 -15.83
CA LEU A 167 -18.87 -10.07 -14.62
C LEU A 167 -17.54 -9.31 -14.60
N ARG A 168 -16.87 -9.14 -15.76
CA ARG A 168 -15.62 -8.35 -15.81
C ARG A 168 -15.87 -6.87 -15.53
N ALA A 169 -16.92 -6.31 -16.07
CA ALA A 169 -17.29 -4.90 -15.85
C ALA A 169 -17.69 -4.67 -14.40
N ILE A 170 -18.44 -5.59 -13.80
CA ILE A 170 -18.81 -5.57 -12.38
C ILE A 170 -17.55 -5.61 -11.51
N MET A 171 -16.62 -6.51 -11.78
CA MET A 171 -15.37 -6.57 -11.02
C MET A 171 -14.54 -5.29 -11.15
N SER A 172 -14.42 -4.75 -12.38
CA SER A 172 -13.73 -3.47 -12.57
C SER A 172 -14.40 -2.32 -11.82
N HIS A 173 -15.73 -2.33 -11.73
CA HIS A 173 -16.49 -1.37 -10.94
C HIS A 173 -16.23 -1.51 -9.44
N ILE A 174 -16.26 -2.74 -8.92
CA ILE A 174 -15.95 -3.04 -7.51
C ILE A 174 -14.50 -2.64 -7.19
N SER A 175 -13.55 -2.97 -8.06
CA SER A 175 -12.14 -2.58 -7.88
C SER A 175 -11.99 -1.06 -7.75
N ARG A 176 -12.63 -0.28 -8.64
CA ARG A 176 -12.61 1.19 -8.55
C ARG A 176 -13.24 1.71 -7.27
N ALA A 177 -14.35 1.10 -6.81
CA ALA A 177 -14.95 1.49 -5.53
C ALA A 177 -13.97 1.24 -4.36
N LYS A 178 -13.25 0.12 -4.38
CA LYS A 178 -12.20 -0.19 -3.39
C LYS A 178 -11.02 0.79 -3.46
N ASP A 179 -10.58 1.16 -4.67
CA ASP A 179 -9.51 2.14 -4.87
C ASP A 179 -9.88 3.52 -4.28
N GLU A 180 -11.17 3.90 -4.34
CA GLU A 180 -11.70 5.11 -3.70
C GLU A 180 -11.98 4.93 -2.19
N GLY A 181 -11.62 3.81 -1.61
CA GLY A 181 -11.81 3.52 -0.19
C GLY A 181 -13.26 3.22 0.20
N ILE A 182 -14.13 2.92 -0.77
CA ILE A 182 -15.57 2.70 -0.58
C ILE A 182 -15.83 1.22 -0.28
N ARG A 183 -16.39 0.93 0.89
CA ARG A 183 -16.81 -0.41 1.32
C ARG A 183 -18.20 -0.77 0.79
N PRO A 184 -18.58 -2.07 0.77
CA PRO A 184 -19.91 -2.51 0.33
C PRO A 184 -21.05 -1.77 1.04
N GLU A 185 -20.96 -1.55 2.35
CA GLU A 185 -21.98 -0.86 3.14
C GLU A 185 -22.10 0.62 2.73
N GLN A 186 -20.99 1.28 2.51
CA GLN A 186 -20.94 2.69 2.07
C GLN A 186 -21.47 2.82 0.64
N TYR A 187 -21.16 1.86 -0.23
CA TYR A 187 -21.69 1.84 -1.58
C TYR A 187 -23.22 1.64 -1.57
N THR A 188 -23.73 0.72 -0.74
CA THR A 188 -25.17 0.53 -0.56
C THR A 188 -25.84 1.79 -0.06
N GLN A 189 -25.28 2.46 0.94
CA GLN A 189 -25.80 3.73 1.46
C GLN A 189 -25.83 4.82 0.39
N PHE A 190 -24.77 4.93 -0.42
CA PHE A 190 -24.73 5.86 -1.55
C PHE A 190 -25.88 5.61 -2.53
N VAL A 191 -26.09 4.35 -2.94
CA VAL A 191 -27.17 3.98 -3.88
C VAL A 191 -28.55 4.35 -3.37
N GLU A 192 -28.80 4.25 -2.06
CA GLU A 192 -30.08 4.62 -1.47
C GLU A 192 -30.28 6.14 -1.31
N THR A 193 -29.19 6.92 -1.30
CA THR A 193 -29.22 8.37 -1.07
C THR A 193 -28.96 9.22 -2.31
N VAL A 194 -28.42 8.62 -3.37
CA VAL A 194 -28.08 9.36 -4.60
C VAL A 194 -29.34 9.88 -5.29
N ASP A 195 -29.35 11.16 -5.61
CA ASP A 195 -30.44 11.78 -6.38
C ASP A 195 -30.26 11.49 -7.86
N LEU A 196 -31.08 10.59 -8.38
CA LEU A 196 -31.15 10.24 -9.80
C LEU A 196 -32.32 10.93 -10.51
N GLY A 197 -33.03 11.82 -9.80
CA GLY A 197 -34.26 12.40 -10.27
C GLY A 197 -35.45 11.44 -10.17
N THR A 198 -36.48 11.71 -10.96
CA THR A 198 -37.75 10.96 -10.99
C THR A 198 -38.08 10.47 -12.41
N GLY A 199 -38.81 9.36 -12.50
CA GLY A 199 -39.25 8.77 -13.77
C GLY A 199 -38.67 7.38 -14.00
N GLU A 200 -39.11 6.76 -15.11
CA GLU A 200 -38.80 5.36 -15.41
C GLU A 200 -37.28 5.11 -15.63
N GLU A 201 -36.59 6.08 -16.23
CA GLU A 201 -35.11 5.98 -16.41
C GLU A 201 -34.37 6.02 -15.08
N ALA A 202 -34.77 6.90 -14.17
CA ALA A 202 -34.19 7.02 -12.82
C ALA A 202 -34.41 5.73 -12.01
N GLU A 203 -35.62 5.16 -12.07
CA GLU A 203 -35.91 3.89 -11.39
C GLU A 203 -35.12 2.73 -11.99
N THR A 204 -34.97 2.69 -13.30
CA THR A 204 -34.14 1.68 -13.97
C THR A 204 -32.67 1.78 -13.53
N GLU A 205 -32.11 2.99 -13.50
CA GLU A 205 -30.73 3.21 -13.07
C GLU A 205 -30.55 2.88 -11.59
N ARG A 206 -31.50 3.24 -10.75
CA ARG A 206 -31.48 2.88 -9.32
C ARG A 206 -31.51 1.36 -9.13
N ALA A 207 -32.32 0.64 -9.90
CA ALA A 207 -32.34 -0.83 -9.85
C ALA A 207 -30.99 -1.44 -10.25
N ARG A 208 -30.32 -0.90 -11.28
CA ARG A 208 -28.96 -1.31 -11.71
C ARG A 208 -27.91 -1.07 -10.63
N LEU A 209 -27.93 0.10 -9.99
CA LEU A 209 -27.00 0.42 -8.92
C LEU A 209 -27.21 -0.47 -7.69
N ARG A 210 -28.48 -0.76 -7.32
CA ARG A 210 -28.79 -1.72 -6.24
C ARG A 210 -28.27 -3.12 -6.54
N GLU A 211 -28.39 -3.55 -7.78
CA GLU A 211 -27.85 -4.85 -8.21
C GLU A 211 -26.32 -4.90 -8.05
N LEU A 212 -25.61 -3.82 -8.47
CA LEU A 212 -24.15 -3.71 -8.25
C LEU A 212 -23.77 -3.70 -6.77
N ALA A 213 -24.49 -2.95 -5.94
CA ALA A 213 -24.28 -2.91 -4.50
C ALA A 213 -24.42 -4.30 -3.87
N ALA A 214 -25.49 -5.01 -4.22
CA ALA A 214 -25.76 -6.36 -3.73
C ALA A 214 -24.70 -7.37 -4.20
N VAL A 215 -24.24 -7.26 -5.45
CA VAL A 215 -23.12 -8.10 -5.95
C VAL A 215 -21.82 -7.79 -5.23
N TYR A 216 -21.53 -6.54 -4.93
CA TYR A 216 -20.33 -6.15 -4.18
C TYR A 216 -20.36 -6.78 -2.78
N GLN A 217 -21.51 -6.73 -2.09
CA GLN A 217 -21.69 -7.38 -0.78
C GLN A 217 -21.44 -8.89 -0.86
N VAL A 218 -22.05 -9.57 -1.85
CA VAL A 218 -21.86 -11.02 -2.04
C VAL A 218 -20.39 -11.35 -2.38
N TYR A 219 -19.75 -10.56 -3.22
CA TYR A 219 -18.33 -10.74 -3.56
C TYR A 219 -17.43 -10.67 -2.33
N GLN A 220 -17.64 -9.66 -1.48
CA GLN A 220 -16.88 -9.51 -0.24
C GLN A 220 -17.12 -10.68 0.73
N THR A 221 -18.37 -11.16 0.81
CA THR A 221 -18.71 -12.35 1.62
C THR A 221 -17.99 -13.60 1.10
N LEU A 222 -17.95 -13.80 -0.24
CA LEU A 222 -17.25 -14.93 -0.86
C LEU A 222 -15.75 -14.90 -0.58
N LEU A 223 -15.12 -13.71 -0.65
CA LEU A 223 -13.70 -13.55 -0.31
C LEU A 223 -13.43 -13.96 1.14
N GLN A 224 -14.27 -13.50 2.08
CA GLN A 224 -14.15 -13.84 3.50
C GLN A 224 -14.38 -15.32 3.79
N GLU A 225 -15.41 -15.95 3.20
CA GLU A 225 -15.72 -17.36 3.37
C GLU A 225 -14.58 -18.28 2.90
N GLU A 226 -13.89 -17.90 1.81
CA GLU A 226 -12.79 -18.68 1.25
C GLU A 226 -11.39 -18.26 1.76
N GLY A 227 -11.33 -17.26 2.66
CA GLY A 227 -10.06 -16.76 3.23
C GLY A 227 -9.21 -15.98 2.23
N TYR A 228 -9.84 -15.30 1.29
CA TYR A 228 -9.18 -14.53 0.25
C TYR A 228 -9.23 -13.02 0.52
N LEU A 229 -8.25 -12.32 -0.04
CA LEU A 229 -8.25 -10.87 -0.26
C LEU A 229 -7.99 -10.60 -1.74
N ASP A 230 -8.53 -9.54 -2.29
CA ASP A 230 -8.06 -8.99 -3.56
C ASP A 230 -7.16 -7.76 -3.33
N PHE A 231 -6.60 -7.20 -4.42
CA PHE A 231 -5.67 -6.06 -4.32
C PHE A 231 -6.32 -4.83 -3.68
N GLY A 232 -7.59 -4.54 -3.97
CA GLY A 232 -8.31 -3.43 -3.35
C GLY A 232 -8.52 -3.64 -1.84
N ASP A 233 -8.68 -4.89 -1.39
CA ASP A 233 -8.81 -5.21 0.02
C ASP A 233 -7.54 -4.89 0.82
N LEU A 234 -6.35 -5.01 0.22
CA LEU A 234 -5.11 -4.66 0.92
C LEU A 234 -5.16 -3.22 1.43
N ILE A 235 -5.59 -2.30 0.59
CA ILE A 235 -5.71 -0.88 0.97
C ILE A 235 -6.86 -0.68 1.96
N LEU A 236 -8.05 -1.22 1.67
CA LEU A 236 -9.23 -1.06 2.51
C LEU A 236 -9.03 -1.61 3.92
N GLU A 237 -8.45 -2.81 4.04
CA GLU A 237 -8.24 -3.46 5.33
C GLU A 237 -7.08 -2.82 6.11
N THR A 238 -6.05 -2.30 5.44
CA THR A 238 -5.01 -1.50 6.10
C THR A 238 -5.58 -0.19 6.65
N LEU A 239 -6.42 0.50 5.89
CA LEU A 239 -7.12 1.70 6.37
C LEU A 239 -8.06 1.38 7.54
N ARG A 240 -8.76 0.23 7.50
CA ARG A 240 -9.59 -0.24 8.61
C ARG A 240 -8.74 -0.51 9.84
N LEU A 241 -7.63 -1.24 9.69
CA LEU A 241 -6.69 -1.53 10.76
C LEU A 241 -6.23 -0.24 11.45
N PHE A 242 -5.79 0.74 10.70
CA PHE A 242 -5.32 2.01 11.25
C PHE A 242 -6.41 2.82 11.95
N ARG A 243 -7.66 2.72 11.50
CA ARG A 243 -8.82 3.37 12.16
C ARG A 243 -9.24 2.65 13.44
N GLU A 244 -9.31 1.32 13.41
CA GLU A 244 -9.77 0.50 14.54
C GLU A 244 -8.67 0.27 15.59
N ARG A 245 -7.41 0.37 15.21
CA ARG A 245 -6.23 0.15 16.07
C ARG A 245 -5.27 1.35 16.05
N PRO A 246 -5.65 2.49 16.66
CA PRO A 246 -4.83 3.72 16.65
C PRO A 246 -3.43 3.52 17.22
N ARG A 247 -3.23 2.51 18.10
CA ARG A 247 -1.91 2.15 18.62
C ARG A 247 -0.99 1.67 17.51
N ILE A 248 -1.46 0.80 16.60
CA ILE A 248 -0.67 0.29 15.47
C ILE A 248 -0.33 1.44 14.53
N LEU A 249 -1.30 2.32 14.21
CA LEU A 249 -1.02 3.51 13.41
C LEU A 249 0.07 4.39 14.04
N LYS A 250 0.02 4.56 15.37
CA LYS A 250 1.02 5.33 16.10
C LYS A 250 2.42 4.68 16.00
N GLU A 251 2.52 3.36 16.12
CA GLU A 251 3.77 2.61 15.96
C GLU A 251 4.40 2.87 14.59
N TYR A 252 3.65 2.79 13.49
CA TYR A 252 4.14 3.09 12.14
C TYR A 252 4.50 4.57 11.94
N ARG A 253 3.73 5.50 12.53
CA ARG A 253 4.06 6.94 12.51
C ARG A 253 5.34 7.27 13.27
N GLU A 254 5.64 6.56 14.33
CA GLU A 254 6.88 6.72 15.11
C GLU A 254 8.05 6.00 14.43
N GLN A 255 7.78 4.91 13.73
CA GLN A 255 8.77 4.17 12.95
C GLN A 255 9.24 5.01 11.76
N PHE A 256 8.34 5.41 10.87
CA PHE A 256 8.71 6.10 9.63
C PHE A 256 8.86 7.61 9.87
N ARG A 257 10.11 8.04 10.03
CA ARG A 257 10.43 9.48 10.13
C ARG A 257 10.39 10.18 8.79
N HIS A 258 10.66 9.43 7.72
CA HIS A 258 10.68 9.92 6.35
C HIS A 258 9.84 9.01 5.47
N ILE A 259 8.99 9.62 4.65
CA ILE A 259 8.18 8.93 3.65
C ILE A 259 8.49 9.56 2.30
N LEU A 260 8.97 8.75 1.37
CA LEU A 260 9.26 9.11 0.00
C LEU A 260 8.22 8.46 -0.91
N VAL A 261 7.63 9.22 -1.81
CA VAL A 261 6.64 8.71 -2.75
C VAL A 261 7.06 9.07 -4.16
N ASP A 262 7.26 8.06 -5.00
CA ASP A 262 7.49 8.23 -6.44
C ASP A 262 6.12 8.24 -7.16
N GLU A 263 6.03 8.99 -8.27
CA GLU A 263 4.81 9.10 -9.08
C GLU A 263 3.58 9.56 -8.25
N PHE A 264 3.74 10.67 -7.53
CA PHE A 264 2.69 11.26 -6.69
C PHE A 264 1.68 12.07 -7.52
N GLN A 265 1.06 11.51 -8.52
CA GLN A 265 -0.02 12.11 -9.29
C GLN A 265 -1.29 11.26 -9.29
#